data_639c5af1ffd276451306b01b42e0ec5e
#
_entry.id   639c5af1ffd276451306b01b42e0ec5e
#
_cell.length_a   1.000
_cell.length_b   1.000
_cell.length_c   1.000
_cell.angle_alpha   90.00
_cell.angle_beta   90.00
_cell.angle_gamma   90.00
#
_symmetry.space_group_name_H-M   'P 1'
#
loop_
_entity.id
_entity.type
_entity.pdbx_description
1 polymer ?
#
loop_
_entity_poly.entity_id
_entity_poly.type
_entity_poly.pdbx_seq_one_letter_code
_entity_poly.pdbx_strand_id
1 'polypeptide(L)'
;MVLQAAFYDLFKSGSLELPTTPEEIPPVEGLPAFTTAMVIVFVMLSLLFMRNFLNILPYLADNFMRARGSAALEESVRVSRDRNLIALILIIPFCLLINRFLLYRPEFASSFGENVRPLAVFGVFILYLLLRLAMYFLLMPRRMRTDNYQLSRKCAFTFFITMNLVMLTTAGLMILFGAGDRVVGVVLAVELFTIYAVMLFRRTQILSGSFSPLTVFLYLCGLELLPTGLIIASAIWF
;
A
#
# COMPACT_ATOMS: atom_id res chain seq x y z
N MET A 1 4.05 36.87 11.10
CA MET A 1 4.71 38.01 11.74
C MET A 1 6.20 38.13 11.46
N VAL A 2 6.96 37.04 11.40
CA VAL A 2 8.42 37.09 11.11
C VAL A 2 8.72 37.46 9.65
N LEU A 3 7.90 37.01 8.68
CA LEU A 3 8.07 37.30 7.24
C LEU A 3 7.82 38.79 6.88
N GLN A 4 6.91 39.47 7.59
CA GLN A 4 6.64 40.89 7.37
C GLN A 4 7.74 41.80 7.93
N ALA A 5 8.37 41.40 9.03
CA ALA A 5 9.51 42.14 9.57
C ALA A 5 10.74 42.05 8.64
N ALA A 6 11.01 40.87 8.07
CA ALA A 6 12.10 40.68 7.11
C ALA A 6 11.90 41.48 5.80
N PHE A 7 10.65 41.61 5.33
CA PHE A 7 10.31 42.40 4.15
C PHE A 7 10.49 43.92 4.39
N TYR A 8 10.20 44.41 5.61
CA TYR A 8 10.32 45.82 5.97
C TYR A 8 11.80 46.27 6.09
N ASP A 9 12.67 45.40 6.58
CA ASP A 9 14.10 45.68 6.70
C ASP A 9 14.81 45.73 5.32
N LEU A 10 14.37 44.91 4.35
CA LEU A 10 14.91 44.90 2.98
C LEU A 10 14.66 46.24 2.24
N PHE A 11 13.57 46.94 2.54
CA PHE A 11 13.25 48.21 1.90
C PHE A 11 13.85 49.45 2.61
N LYS A 12 14.28 49.28 3.87
CA LYS A 12 14.79 50.39 4.69
C LYS A 12 16.29 50.69 4.45
N SER A 13 17.03 49.72 3.95
CA SER A 13 18.50 49.85 3.73
C SER A 13 18.91 50.38 2.36
N GLY A 14 18.00 50.46 1.38
CA GLY A 14 18.26 51.00 0.05
C GLY A 14 19.37 50.33 -0.77
N SER A 15 19.93 49.23 -0.26
CA SER A 15 20.94 48.44 -0.92
C SER A 15 20.36 47.04 -1.18
N LEU A 16 20.03 46.76 -2.43
CA LEU A 16 19.81 45.40 -2.91
C LEU A 16 21.19 44.75 -2.98
N GLU A 17 21.67 44.23 -1.86
CA GLU A 17 22.78 43.29 -1.90
C GLU A 17 22.22 41.98 -2.45
N LEU A 18 22.33 41.80 -3.76
CA LEU A 18 22.18 40.47 -4.36
C LEU A 18 23.23 39.59 -3.69
N PRO A 19 22.84 38.48 -3.06
CA PRO A 19 23.79 37.50 -2.54
C PRO A 19 24.70 37.07 -3.70
N THR A 20 25.95 37.55 -3.67
CA THR A 20 26.96 37.28 -4.70
C THR A 20 27.56 35.86 -4.60
N THR A 21 27.22 35.14 -3.59
CA THR A 21 27.49 33.71 -3.55
C THR A 21 26.31 33.00 -4.22
N PRO A 22 26.52 32.29 -5.34
CA PRO A 22 25.52 31.36 -5.82
C PRO A 22 25.27 30.40 -4.65
N GLU A 23 24.08 30.49 -4.07
CA GLU A 23 23.60 29.47 -3.15
C GLU A 23 23.80 28.17 -3.91
N GLU A 24 24.79 27.38 -3.51
CA GLU A 24 24.99 26.04 -4.08
C GLU A 24 23.64 25.32 -3.86
N ILE A 25 22.84 25.28 -4.91
CA ILE A 25 21.62 24.50 -4.94
C ILE A 25 22.12 23.10 -4.59
N PRO A 26 21.76 22.58 -3.39
CA PRO A 26 22.23 21.27 -2.99
C PRO A 26 21.91 20.33 -4.15
N PRO A 27 22.87 19.51 -4.60
CA PRO A 27 22.65 18.61 -5.73
C PRO A 27 21.34 17.90 -5.45
N VAL A 28 20.39 17.99 -6.38
CA VAL A 28 19.12 17.28 -6.28
C VAL A 28 19.54 15.82 -6.17
N GLU A 29 19.55 15.29 -4.94
CA GLU A 29 19.88 13.88 -4.71
C GLU A 29 18.90 13.08 -5.55
N GLY A 30 19.41 12.53 -6.64
CA GLY A 30 18.60 11.73 -7.56
C GLY A 30 18.02 10.57 -6.78
N LEU A 31 16.77 10.24 -7.04
CA LEU A 31 16.13 9.05 -6.46
C LEU A 31 17.08 7.84 -6.61
N PRO A 32 17.21 6.98 -5.57
CA PRO A 32 18.01 5.78 -5.65
C PRO A 32 17.74 5.02 -6.95
N ALA A 33 18.77 4.55 -7.63
CA ALA A 33 18.66 3.91 -8.95
C ALA A 33 17.61 2.78 -8.96
N PHE A 34 17.54 2.01 -7.88
CA PHE A 34 16.53 0.96 -7.73
C PHE A 34 15.09 1.52 -7.67
N THR A 35 14.87 2.61 -6.94
CA THR A 35 13.55 3.28 -6.85
C THR A 35 13.13 3.81 -8.21
N THR A 36 14.05 4.46 -8.92
CA THR A 36 13.80 4.95 -10.29
C THR A 36 13.44 3.81 -11.24
N ALA A 37 14.18 2.71 -11.20
CA ALA A 37 13.89 1.53 -12.01
C ALA A 37 12.50 0.96 -11.69
N MET A 38 12.12 0.82 -10.40
CA MET A 38 10.79 0.36 -10.00
C MET A 38 9.67 1.28 -10.49
N VAL A 39 9.85 2.60 -10.42
CA VAL A 39 8.88 3.57 -10.94
C VAL A 39 8.70 3.40 -12.44
N ILE A 40 9.80 3.30 -13.20
CA ILE A 40 9.76 3.10 -14.66
C ILE A 40 9.01 1.80 -14.99
N VAL A 41 9.35 0.69 -14.32
CA VAL A 41 8.68 -0.61 -14.52
C VAL A 41 7.18 -0.50 -14.20
N PHE A 42 6.82 0.16 -13.09
CA PHE A 42 5.42 0.37 -12.73
C PHE A 42 4.65 1.17 -13.78
N VAL A 43 5.22 2.28 -14.27
CA VAL A 43 4.59 3.11 -15.32
C VAL A 43 4.41 2.30 -16.60
N MET A 44 5.44 1.59 -17.05
CA MET A 44 5.38 0.73 -18.24
C MET A 44 4.29 -0.36 -18.10
N LEU A 45 4.25 -1.06 -16.98
CA LEU A 45 3.22 -2.07 -16.73
C LEU A 45 1.82 -1.46 -16.65
N SER A 46 1.66 -0.30 -16.02
CA SER A 46 0.37 0.39 -15.92
C SER A 46 -0.16 0.82 -17.28
N LEU A 47 0.71 1.29 -18.18
CA LEU A 47 0.34 1.63 -19.56
C LEU A 47 -0.04 0.39 -20.36
N LEU A 48 0.75 -0.69 -20.28
CA LEU A 48 0.47 -1.94 -20.99
C LEU A 48 -0.86 -2.59 -20.57
N PHE A 49 -1.19 -2.50 -19.27
CA PHE A 49 -2.39 -3.12 -18.70
C PHE A 49 -3.50 -2.13 -18.36
N MET A 50 -3.43 -0.90 -18.90
CA MET A 50 -4.42 0.16 -18.64
C MET A 50 -5.86 -0.28 -18.94
N ARG A 51 -6.06 -1.03 -20.03
CA ARG A 51 -7.38 -1.58 -20.38
C ARG A 51 -7.93 -2.52 -19.30
N ASN A 52 -7.05 -3.33 -18.68
CA ASN A 52 -7.44 -4.25 -17.61
C ASN A 52 -7.80 -3.48 -16.33
N PHE A 53 -7.08 -2.38 -16.05
CA PHE A 53 -7.41 -1.46 -14.95
C PHE A 53 -8.80 -0.85 -15.12
N LEU A 54 -9.10 -0.31 -16.29
CA LEU A 54 -10.40 0.29 -16.57
C LEU A 54 -11.55 -0.72 -16.49
N ASN A 55 -11.32 -1.96 -16.93
CA ASN A 55 -12.32 -3.02 -16.86
C ASN A 55 -12.69 -3.41 -15.43
N ILE A 56 -11.76 -3.30 -14.47
CA ILE A 56 -11.99 -3.72 -13.08
C ILE A 56 -12.58 -2.60 -12.23
N LEU A 57 -12.37 -1.34 -12.59
CA LEU A 57 -12.77 -0.18 -11.81
C LEU A 57 -14.26 -0.18 -11.39
N PRO A 58 -15.24 -0.46 -12.29
CA PRO A 58 -16.64 -0.51 -11.89
C PRO A 58 -16.94 -1.61 -10.87
N TYR A 59 -16.26 -2.76 -10.98
CA TYR A 59 -16.42 -3.86 -10.04
C TYR A 59 -15.83 -3.58 -8.65
N LEU A 60 -14.76 -2.77 -8.58
CA LEU A 60 -14.20 -2.32 -7.30
C LEU A 60 -15.19 -1.41 -6.56
N ALA A 61 -15.84 -0.50 -7.27
CA ALA A 61 -16.87 0.38 -6.70
C ALA A 61 -18.07 -0.42 -6.16
N ASP A 62 -18.55 -1.41 -6.92
CA ASP A 62 -19.65 -2.28 -6.51
C ASP A 62 -19.31 -3.12 -5.27
N ASN A 63 -18.07 -3.58 -5.15
CA ASN A 63 -17.63 -4.36 -3.98
C ASN A 63 -17.62 -3.55 -2.68
N PHE A 64 -17.40 -2.23 -2.77
CA PHE A 64 -17.50 -1.33 -1.63
C PHE A 64 -18.95 -1.06 -1.21
N MET A 65 -19.84 -0.91 -2.18
CA MET A 65 -21.24 -0.52 -1.94
C MET A 65 -22.13 -1.70 -1.57
N ARG A 66 -21.86 -2.91 -2.08
CA ARG A 66 -22.74 -4.06 -1.91
C ARG A 66 -22.01 -5.29 -1.39
N ALA A 67 -22.60 -5.95 -0.37
CA ALA A 67 -22.07 -7.20 0.18
C ALA A 67 -22.01 -8.35 -0.85
N ARG A 68 -22.83 -8.30 -1.89
CA ARG A 68 -22.89 -9.28 -2.99
C ARG A 68 -21.98 -8.94 -4.17
N GLY A 69 -21.32 -7.77 -4.20
CA GLY A 69 -20.43 -7.36 -5.29
C GLY A 69 -19.23 -8.28 -5.48
N SER A 70 -18.75 -8.91 -4.41
CA SER A 70 -17.66 -9.91 -4.48
C SER A 70 -18.07 -11.19 -5.25
N ALA A 71 -19.33 -11.58 -5.25
CA ALA A 71 -19.82 -12.73 -6.01
C ALA A 71 -19.90 -12.45 -7.51
N ALA A 72 -20.28 -11.24 -7.91
CA ALA A 72 -20.33 -10.83 -9.32
C ALA A 72 -18.94 -10.79 -9.98
N LEU A 73 -17.89 -10.46 -9.21
CA LEU A 73 -16.49 -10.52 -9.67
C LEU A 73 -16.01 -11.93 -10.02
N GLU A 74 -16.69 -12.94 -9.51
CA GLU A 74 -16.28 -14.33 -9.67
C GLU A 74 -16.97 -15.06 -10.81
N GLU A 75 -18.09 -14.55 -11.26
CA GLU A 75 -18.87 -15.13 -12.36
C GLU A 75 -18.10 -15.08 -13.70
N SER A 76 -17.13 -14.17 -13.82
CA SER A 76 -16.28 -14.04 -15.01
C SER A 76 -14.84 -14.45 -14.74
N VAL A 77 -14.38 -15.55 -15.33
CA VAL A 77 -12.99 -16.04 -15.27
C VAL A 77 -12.01 -14.97 -15.77
N ARG A 78 -12.40 -14.16 -16.74
CA ARG A 78 -11.58 -13.08 -17.31
C ARG A 78 -11.32 -12.00 -16.28
N VAL A 79 -12.36 -11.52 -15.61
CA VAL A 79 -12.25 -10.47 -14.57
C VAL A 79 -11.39 -10.94 -13.39
N SER A 80 -11.51 -12.23 -13.02
CA SER A 80 -10.71 -12.82 -11.94
C SER A 80 -9.21 -12.85 -12.29
N ARG A 81 -8.85 -13.14 -13.56
CA ARG A 81 -7.46 -13.12 -14.03
C ARG A 81 -6.90 -11.70 -14.06
N ASP A 82 -7.68 -10.75 -14.59
CA ASP A 82 -7.28 -9.35 -14.69
C ASP A 82 -7.06 -8.75 -13.30
N ARG A 83 -7.92 -9.07 -12.32
CA ARG A 83 -7.75 -8.68 -10.91
C ARG A 83 -6.44 -9.17 -10.32
N ASN A 84 -6.10 -10.46 -10.48
CA ASN A 84 -4.89 -11.03 -9.92
C ASN A 84 -3.63 -10.38 -10.53
N LEU A 85 -3.67 -10.09 -11.83
CA LEU A 85 -2.58 -9.43 -12.54
C LEU A 85 -2.41 -7.99 -12.04
N ILE A 86 -3.50 -7.24 -11.89
CA ILE A 86 -3.45 -5.87 -11.36
C ILE A 86 -2.97 -5.86 -9.91
N ALA A 87 -3.42 -6.80 -9.07
CA ALA A 87 -2.92 -6.91 -7.71
C ALA A 87 -1.41 -7.13 -7.67
N LEU A 88 -0.87 -7.93 -8.59
CA LEU A 88 0.57 -8.15 -8.70
C LEU A 88 1.33 -6.88 -9.11
N ILE A 89 0.82 -6.14 -10.09
CA ILE A 89 1.42 -4.87 -10.54
C ILE A 89 1.43 -3.84 -9.40
N LEU A 90 0.35 -3.77 -8.62
CA LEU A 90 0.20 -2.82 -7.52
C LEU A 90 1.07 -3.12 -6.29
N ILE A 91 1.77 -4.27 -6.24
CA ILE A 91 2.79 -4.52 -5.22
C ILE A 91 3.92 -3.48 -5.32
N ILE A 92 4.30 -3.10 -6.54
CA ILE A 92 5.38 -2.15 -6.77
C ILE A 92 5.09 -0.78 -6.13
N PRO A 93 4.01 -0.07 -6.49
CA PRO A 93 3.73 1.24 -5.88
C PRO A 93 3.43 1.15 -4.39
N PHE A 94 2.85 0.04 -3.91
CA PHE A 94 2.66 -0.19 -2.49
C PHE A 94 3.99 -0.18 -1.72
N CYS A 95 4.98 -0.94 -2.17
CA CYS A 95 6.30 -0.96 -1.55
C CYS A 95 7.00 0.41 -1.65
N LEU A 96 6.82 1.13 -2.77
CA LEU A 96 7.39 2.46 -2.94
C LEU A 96 6.78 3.47 -1.96
N LEU A 97 5.44 3.46 -1.78
CA LEU A 97 4.75 4.32 -0.82
C LEU A 97 5.19 4.03 0.61
N ILE A 98 5.24 2.75 1.00
CA ILE A 98 5.68 2.33 2.33
C ILE A 98 7.10 2.81 2.62
N ASN A 99 8.01 2.65 1.66
CA ASN A 99 9.39 3.09 1.80
C ASN A 99 9.52 4.62 1.81
N ARG A 100 8.82 5.33 0.92
CA ARG A 100 8.89 6.81 0.80
C ARG A 100 8.40 7.53 2.05
N PHE A 101 7.26 7.08 2.61
CA PHE A 101 6.64 7.71 3.77
C PHE A 101 7.01 7.04 5.10
N LEU A 102 8.02 6.17 5.09
CA LEU A 102 8.57 5.51 6.28
C LEU A 102 7.50 4.80 7.14
N LEU A 103 6.45 4.25 6.50
CA LEU A 103 5.42 3.49 7.21
C LEU A 103 5.98 2.18 7.82
N TYR A 104 7.02 1.63 7.21
CA TYR A 104 7.74 0.47 7.71
C TYR A 104 9.24 0.80 7.77
N ARG A 105 9.77 0.93 8.99
CA ARG A 105 11.18 1.28 9.23
C ARG A 105 11.81 0.34 10.24
N PRO A 106 12.14 -0.88 9.85
CA PRO A 106 12.85 -1.79 10.73
C PRO A 106 14.28 -1.30 10.98
N GLU A 107 14.79 -1.46 12.20
CA GLU A 107 16.13 -1.00 12.55
C GLU A 107 17.23 -1.67 11.72
N PHE A 108 17.07 -2.95 11.36
CA PHE A 108 18.01 -3.62 10.48
C PHE A 108 18.13 -2.97 9.10
N ALA A 109 17.07 -2.32 8.60
CA ALA A 109 17.13 -1.63 7.32
C ALA A 109 17.86 -0.27 7.42
N SER A 110 18.08 0.26 8.61
CA SER A 110 18.88 1.47 8.83
C SER A 110 20.36 1.24 8.59
N SER A 111 20.84 -0.01 8.80
CA SER A 111 22.23 -0.41 8.52
C SER A 111 22.53 -0.50 7.01
N PHE A 112 21.51 -0.59 6.16
CA PHE A 112 21.68 -0.62 4.72
C PHE A 112 21.73 0.81 4.16
N GLY A 113 22.61 1.02 3.18
CA GLY A 113 22.69 2.29 2.44
C GLY A 113 21.34 2.62 1.79
N GLU A 114 21.11 3.90 1.50
CA GLU A 114 19.85 4.41 0.92
C GLU A 114 19.40 3.68 -0.34
N ASN A 115 20.35 3.20 -1.14
CA ASN A 115 20.08 2.44 -2.36
C ASN A 115 19.52 1.03 -2.11
N VAL A 116 19.86 0.41 -0.97
CA VAL A 116 19.48 -0.99 -0.64
C VAL A 116 18.19 -1.05 0.17
N ARG A 117 17.85 0.02 0.88
CA ARG A 117 16.65 0.08 1.72
C ARG A 117 15.35 -0.26 0.96
N PRO A 118 15.04 0.32 -0.23
CA PRO A 118 13.84 -0.03 -0.99
C PRO A 118 13.80 -1.52 -1.37
N LEU A 119 14.97 -2.09 -1.68
CA LEU A 119 15.08 -3.53 -2.00
C LEU A 119 14.78 -4.39 -0.77
N ALA A 120 15.26 -4.00 0.41
CA ALA A 120 14.98 -4.71 1.66
C ALA A 120 13.49 -4.69 2.00
N VAL A 121 12.82 -3.53 1.90
CA VAL A 121 11.36 -3.40 2.12
C VAL A 121 10.59 -4.28 1.13
N PHE A 122 10.99 -4.27 -0.14
CA PHE A 122 10.37 -5.12 -1.15
C PHE A 122 10.57 -6.62 -0.84
N GLY A 123 11.78 -7.01 -0.43
CA GLY A 123 12.10 -8.39 -0.03
C GLY A 123 11.27 -8.86 1.16
N VAL A 124 11.14 -8.04 2.21
CA VAL A 124 10.29 -8.34 3.37
C VAL A 124 8.83 -8.50 2.97
N PHE A 125 8.32 -7.65 2.08
CA PHE A 125 6.95 -7.76 1.61
C PHE A 125 6.71 -9.04 0.79
N ILE A 126 7.64 -9.42 -0.08
CA ILE A 126 7.58 -10.70 -0.82
C ILE A 126 7.60 -11.88 0.17
N LEU A 127 8.49 -11.84 1.17
CA LEU A 127 8.54 -12.88 2.21
C LEU A 127 7.21 -13.00 2.96
N TYR A 128 6.58 -11.86 3.29
CA TYR A 128 5.25 -11.82 3.88
C TYR A 128 4.20 -12.50 2.99
N LEU A 129 4.20 -12.20 1.69
CA LEU A 129 3.26 -12.81 0.75
C LEU A 129 3.46 -14.32 0.64
N LEU A 130 4.72 -14.77 0.63
CA LEU A 130 5.07 -16.20 0.63
C LEU A 130 4.64 -16.90 1.93
N LEU A 131 4.89 -16.27 3.08
CA LEU A 131 4.44 -16.78 4.39
C LEU A 131 2.91 -16.90 4.42
N ARG A 132 2.23 -15.87 3.98
CA ARG A 132 0.77 -15.86 3.90
C ARG A 132 0.23 -16.96 2.97
N LEU A 133 0.89 -17.15 1.82
CA LEU A 133 0.55 -18.22 0.88
C LEU A 133 0.77 -19.60 1.51
N ALA A 134 1.89 -19.80 2.20
CA ALA A 134 2.18 -21.06 2.92
C ALA A 134 1.14 -21.34 4.00
N MET A 135 0.74 -20.32 4.78
CA MET A 135 -0.32 -20.44 5.78
C MET A 135 -1.68 -20.80 5.15
N TYR A 136 -1.99 -20.26 3.97
CA TYR A 136 -3.20 -20.67 3.22
C TYR A 136 -3.19 -22.15 2.86
N PHE A 137 -2.06 -22.72 2.48
CA PHE A 137 -1.93 -24.15 2.18
C PHE A 137 -1.98 -25.00 3.45
N LEU A 138 -1.31 -24.57 4.51
CA LEU A 138 -1.20 -25.32 5.77
C LEU A 138 -2.54 -25.37 6.53
N LEU A 139 -3.26 -24.25 6.57
CA LEU A 139 -4.51 -24.10 7.32
C LEU A 139 -5.75 -24.41 6.47
N MET A 140 -5.58 -24.96 5.26
CA MET A 140 -6.72 -25.34 4.41
C MET A 140 -7.51 -26.51 5.04
N PRO A 141 -8.72 -26.28 5.56
CA PRO A 141 -9.48 -27.34 6.20
C PRO A 141 -10.03 -28.32 5.17
N ARG A 142 -9.77 -29.61 5.34
CA ARG A 142 -10.23 -30.68 4.43
C ARG A 142 -11.75 -30.77 4.26
N ARG A 143 -12.54 -30.15 5.15
CA ARG A 143 -14.01 -30.14 5.14
C ARG A 143 -14.65 -28.82 4.74
N MET A 144 -13.86 -27.82 4.34
CA MET A 144 -14.42 -26.53 3.94
C MET A 144 -15.12 -26.62 2.59
N ARG A 145 -16.32 -26.05 2.54
CA ARG A 145 -17.00 -25.75 1.28
C ARG A 145 -16.08 -24.82 0.49
N THR A 146 -15.48 -25.37 -0.55
CA THR A 146 -14.40 -24.73 -1.34
C THR A 146 -14.77 -23.34 -1.85
N ASP A 147 -16.07 -23.09 -2.08
CA ASP A 147 -16.57 -21.84 -2.66
C ASP A 147 -16.40 -20.62 -1.73
N ASN A 148 -16.85 -20.73 -0.46
CA ASN A 148 -16.74 -19.60 0.49
C ASN A 148 -15.28 -19.29 0.87
N TYR A 149 -14.45 -20.34 0.89
CA TYR A 149 -13.01 -20.16 1.13
C TYR A 149 -12.33 -19.42 -0.02
N GLN A 150 -12.60 -19.84 -1.25
CA GLN A 150 -12.09 -19.16 -2.44
C GLN A 150 -12.58 -17.72 -2.51
N LEU A 151 -13.86 -17.47 -2.21
CA LEU A 151 -14.46 -16.14 -2.15
C LEU A 151 -13.73 -15.25 -1.13
N SER A 152 -13.48 -15.76 0.09
CA SER A 152 -12.74 -15.04 1.13
C SER A 152 -11.30 -14.69 0.69
N ARG A 153 -10.60 -15.63 0.03
CA ARG A 153 -9.23 -15.38 -0.49
C ARG A 153 -9.23 -14.32 -1.57
N LYS A 154 -10.17 -14.38 -2.49
CA LYS A 154 -10.27 -13.44 -3.61
C LYS A 154 -10.69 -12.04 -3.14
N CYS A 155 -11.52 -11.95 -2.11
CA CYS A 155 -11.89 -10.69 -1.46
C CYS A 155 -10.64 -9.91 -1.00
N ALA A 156 -9.62 -10.58 -0.45
CA ALA A 156 -8.39 -9.93 -0.02
C ALA A 156 -7.64 -9.23 -1.18
N PHE A 157 -7.60 -9.83 -2.37
CA PHE A 157 -6.98 -9.19 -3.55
C PHE A 157 -7.74 -7.93 -3.98
N THR A 158 -9.07 -7.96 -3.94
CA THR A 158 -9.90 -6.81 -4.29
C THR A 158 -9.67 -5.65 -3.32
N PHE A 159 -9.63 -5.94 -2.01
CA PHE A 159 -9.33 -4.93 -0.99
C PHE A 159 -7.89 -4.40 -1.11
N PHE A 160 -6.92 -5.23 -1.44
CA PHE A 160 -5.55 -4.80 -1.69
C PHE A 160 -5.45 -3.83 -2.87
N ILE A 161 -6.16 -4.10 -3.98
CA ILE A 161 -6.23 -3.19 -5.13
C ILE A 161 -6.86 -1.85 -4.72
N THR A 162 -8.00 -1.88 -4.05
CA THR A 162 -8.70 -0.67 -3.62
C THR A 162 -7.84 0.15 -2.66
N MET A 163 -7.21 -0.50 -1.70
CA MET A 163 -6.30 0.14 -0.75
C MET A 163 -5.18 0.88 -1.48
N ASN A 164 -4.53 0.22 -2.44
CA ASN A 164 -3.47 0.86 -3.24
C ASN A 164 -3.97 2.05 -4.03
N LEU A 165 -5.13 1.95 -4.69
CA LEU A 165 -5.70 3.05 -5.46
C LEU A 165 -6.03 4.25 -4.57
N VAL A 166 -6.62 4.01 -3.41
CA VAL A 166 -6.93 5.07 -2.43
C VAL A 166 -5.63 5.71 -1.96
N MET A 167 -4.66 4.92 -1.47
CA MET A 167 -3.38 5.43 -0.98
C MET A 167 -2.62 6.23 -2.05
N LEU A 168 -2.59 5.75 -3.30
CA LEU A 168 -1.93 6.45 -4.42
C LEU A 168 -2.60 7.80 -4.70
N THR A 169 -3.93 7.81 -4.72
CA THR A 169 -4.71 9.03 -4.98
C THR A 169 -4.53 10.04 -3.85
N THR A 170 -4.64 9.60 -2.60
CA THR A 170 -4.48 10.45 -1.42
C THR A 170 -3.06 11.01 -1.33
N ALA A 171 -2.03 10.15 -1.50
CA ALA A 171 -0.64 10.60 -1.50
C ALA A 171 -0.39 11.63 -2.61
N GLY A 172 -0.86 11.36 -3.83
CA GLY A 172 -0.72 12.27 -4.97
C GLY A 172 -1.38 13.62 -4.72
N LEU A 173 -2.61 13.64 -4.22
CA LEU A 173 -3.31 14.89 -3.88
C LEU A 173 -2.61 15.66 -2.76
N MET A 174 -2.22 14.99 -1.69
CA MET A 174 -1.57 15.65 -0.55
C MET A 174 -0.22 16.26 -0.95
N ILE A 175 0.58 15.57 -1.76
CA ILE A 175 1.84 16.11 -2.31
C ILE A 175 1.55 17.33 -3.20
N LEU A 176 0.52 17.26 -4.05
CA LEU A 176 0.14 18.37 -4.92
C LEU A 176 -0.26 19.63 -4.11
N PHE A 177 -0.90 19.44 -2.97
CA PHE A 177 -1.24 20.54 -2.05
C PHE A 177 -0.10 20.95 -1.11
N GLY A 178 1.10 20.40 -1.29
CA GLY A 178 2.28 20.78 -0.50
C GLY A 178 2.26 20.27 0.95
N ALA A 179 1.53 19.20 1.24
CA ALA A 179 1.52 18.58 2.56
C ALA A 179 2.89 17.98 2.89
N GLY A 180 3.36 18.19 4.12
CA GLY A 180 4.64 17.63 4.57
C GLY A 180 4.61 16.10 4.63
N ASP A 181 5.73 15.45 4.31
CA ASP A 181 5.89 13.98 4.25
C ASP A 181 5.37 13.25 5.51
N ARG A 182 5.56 13.85 6.68
CA ARG A 182 5.08 13.28 7.96
C ARG A 182 3.55 13.20 8.03
N VAL A 183 2.87 14.26 7.57
CA VAL A 183 1.40 14.31 7.56
C VAL A 183 0.84 13.29 6.58
N VAL A 184 1.44 13.21 5.38
CA VAL A 184 1.09 12.21 4.37
C VAL A 184 1.25 10.81 4.95
N GLY A 185 2.38 10.51 5.60
CA GLY A 185 2.64 9.21 6.22
C GLY A 185 1.59 8.81 7.26
N VAL A 186 1.19 9.73 8.15
CA VAL A 186 0.14 9.48 9.16
C VAL A 186 -1.21 9.20 8.49
N VAL A 187 -1.60 9.97 7.49
CA VAL A 187 -2.87 9.76 6.77
C VAL A 187 -2.87 8.41 6.08
N LEU A 188 -1.80 8.06 5.37
CA LEU A 188 -1.66 6.75 4.71
C LEU A 188 -1.70 5.59 5.72
N ALA A 189 -1.10 5.74 6.91
CA ALA A 189 -1.15 4.74 7.96
C ALA A 189 -2.59 4.52 8.46
N VAL A 190 -3.35 5.59 8.66
CA VAL A 190 -4.77 5.54 9.06
C VAL A 190 -5.63 4.88 7.97
N GLU A 191 -5.41 5.24 6.70
CA GLU A 191 -6.10 4.62 5.56
C GLU A 191 -5.81 3.12 5.48
N LEU A 192 -4.53 2.74 5.56
CA LEU A 192 -4.09 1.34 5.55
C LEU A 192 -4.79 0.54 6.64
N PHE A 193 -4.78 1.05 7.89
CA PHE A 193 -5.42 0.39 9.02
C PHE A 193 -6.93 0.28 8.84
N THR A 194 -7.59 1.35 8.38
CA THR A 194 -9.04 1.40 8.20
C THR A 194 -9.50 0.40 7.13
N ILE A 195 -8.85 0.40 5.97
CA ILE A 195 -9.20 -0.51 4.87
C ILE A 195 -8.90 -1.96 5.26
N TYR A 196 -7.81 -2.20 5.99
CA TYR A 196 -7.49 -3.52 6.51
C TYR A 196 -8.54 -4.03 7.51
N ALA A 197 -9.01 -3.18 8.42
CA ALA A 197 -10.07 -3.51 9.37
C ALA A 197 -11.40 -3.83 8.65
N VAL A 198 -11.78 -3.03 7.63
CA VAL A 198 -12.96 -3.30 6.79
C VAL A 198 -12.82 -4.64 6.06
N MET A 199 -11.64 -4.93 5.52
CA MET A 199 -11.34 -6.22 4.88
C MET A 199 -11.54 -7.39 5.86
N LEU A 200 -11.00 -7.31 7.06
CA LEU A 200 -11.17 -8.34 8.10
C LEU A 200 -12.64 -8.54 8.45
N PHE A 201 -13.37 -7.45 8.64
CA PHE A 201 -14.80 -7.50 8.95
C PHE A 201 -15.59 -8.19 7.82
N ARG A 202 -15.34 -7.85 6.56
CA ARG A 202 -15.97 -8.49 5.40
C ARG A 202 -15.66 -9.98 5.31
N ARG A 203 -14.41 -10.36 5.55
CA ARG A 203 -14.00 -11.77 5.56
C ARG A 203 -14.68 -12.55 6.69
N THR A 204 -14.82 -11.94 7.86
CA THR A 204 -15.60 -12.52 8.98
C THR A 204 -17.03 -12.78 8.56
N GLN A 205 -17.70 -11.83 7.89
CA GLN A 205 -19.07 -12.01 7.39
C GLN A 205 -19.19 -13.16 6.38
N ILE A 206 -18.25 -13.28 5.43
CA ILE A 206 -18.27 -14.36 4.43
C ILE A 206 -18.08 -15.72 5.08
N LEU A 207 -17.17 -15.83 6.04
CA LEU A 207 -16.84 -17.08 6.69
C LEU A 207 -17.88 -17.50 7.74
N SER A 208 -18.50 -16.55 8.45
CA SER A 208 -19.50 -16.82 9.50
C SER A 208 -20.77 -17.46 8.96
N GLY A 209 -21.07 -17.30 7.66
CA GLY A 209 -22.16 -18.01 6.98
C GLY A 209 -21.96 -19.52 6.86
N SER A 210 -20.73 -20.04 7.10
CA SER A 210 -20.41 -21.47 6.91
C SER A 210 -19.76 -22.13 8.13
N PHE A 211 -19.27 -21.36 9.10
CA PHE A 211 -18.48 -21.86 10.23
C PHE A 211 -18.94 -21.29 11.57
N SER A 212 -18.59 -22.01 12.65
CA SER A 212 -18.78 -21.49 13.99
C SER A 212 -17.92 -20.23 14.21
N PRO A 213 -18.39 -19.26 15.02
CA PRO A 213 -17.66 -18.02 15.28
C PRO A 213 -16.23 -18.23 15.78
N LEU A 214 -16.02 -19.25 16.62
CA LEU A 214 -14.71 -19.61 17.14
C LEU A 214 -13.75 -20.07 16.03
N THR A 215 -14.23 -20.90 15.09
CA THR A 215 -13.43 -21.36 13.95
C THR A 215 -13.04 -20.22 13.04
N VAL A 216 -13.98 -19.30 12.77
CA VAL A 216 -13.70 -18.09 11.96
C VAL A 216 -12.64 -17.22 12.63
N PHE A 217 -12.78 -17.01 13.94
CA PHE A 217 -11.82 -16.21 14.70
C PHE A 217 -10.41 -16.81 14.66
N LEU A 218 -10.26 -18.11 14.98
CA LEU A 218 -8.96 -18.79 14.95
C LEU A 218 -8.33 -18.78 13.55
N TYR A 219 -9.17 -18.96 12.52
CA TYR A 219 -8.74 -18.92 11.14
C TYR A 219 -8.23 -17.55 10.71
N LEU A 220 -8.93 -16.47 11.06
CA LEU A 220 -8.50 -15.10 10.77
C LEU A 220 -7.26 -14.72 11.58
N CYS A 221 -7.18 -15.14 12.86
CA CYS A 221 -6.00 -14.92 13.67
C CYS A 221 -4.76 -15.58 13.05
N GLY A 222 -4.86 -16.84 12.62
CA GLY A 222 -3.72 -17.55 12.02
C GLY A 222 -3.34 -17.02 10.63
N LEU A 223 -4.30 -16.70 9.77
CA LEU A 223 -4.04 -16.32 8.38
C LEU A 223 -3.74 -14.85 8.15
N GLU A 224 -4.36 -13.97 8.92
CA GLU A 224 -4.25 -12.53 8.70
C GLU A 224 -3.50 -11.82 9.82
N LEU A 225 -3.92 -12.04 11.07
CA LEU A 225 -3.34 -11.29 12.19
C LEU A 225 -1.91 -11.77 12.51
N LEU A 226 -1.61 -13.06 12.41
CA LEU A 226 -0.29 -13.57 12.72
C LEU A 226 0.77 -13.08 11.72
N PRO A 227 0.64 -13.21 10.40
CA PRO A 227 1.64 -12.69 9.47
C PRO A 227 1.77 -11.17 9.53
N THR A 228 0.65 -10.45 9.68
CA THR A 228 0.66 -8.98 9.80
C THR A 228 1.27 -8.54 11.12
N GLY A 229 0.98 -9.24 12.21
CA GLY A 229 1.59 -9.00 13.51
C GLY A 229 3.10 -9.22 13.52
N LEU A 230 3.61 -10.22 12.78
CA LEU A 230 5.03 -10.46 12.60
C LEU A 230 5.73 -9.29 11.88
N ILE A 231 5.10 -8.72 10.84
CA ILE A 231 5.65 -7.51 10.18
C ILE A 231 5.68 -6.33 11.15
N ILE A 232 4.59 -6.09 11.87
CA ILE A 232 4.54 -4.98 12.85
C ILE A 232 5.58 -5.20 13.94
N ALA A 233 5.68 -6.41 14.46
CA ALA A 233 6.69 -6.74 15.46
C ALA A 233 8.12 -6.55 14.92
N SER A 234 8.39 -6.94 13.68
CA SER A 234 9.70 -6.71 13.04
C SER A 234 10.04 -5.23 12.85
N ALA A 235 9.04 -4.36 12.73
CA ALA A 235 9.25 -2.92 12.64
C ALA A 235 9.56 -2.25 13.99
N ILE A 236 9.16 -2.91 15.10
CA ILE A 236 9.34 -2.36 16.47
C ILE A 236 10.58 -2.93 17.14
N TRP A 237 10.92 -4.20 16.87
CA TRP A 237 11.95 -4.96 17.62
C TRP A 237 13.25 -5.17 16.85
N PHE A 238 13.24 -4.99 15.54
CA PHE A 238 14.36 -5.18 14.62
C PHE A 238 14.51 -3.98 13.68
#